data_42a395da23470f096c0cd91a2b53893b
#
_entry.id   42a395da23470f096c0cd91a2b53893b
#
_cell.length_a   1.000
_cell.length_b   1.000
_cell.length_c   1.000
_cell.angle_alpha   90.00
_cell.angle_beta   90.00
_cell.angle_gamma   90.00
#
_symmetry.space_group_name_H-M   'P 1'
#
loop_
_entity.id
_entity.type
_entity.pdbx_description
1 polymer ?
#
loop_
_entity_poly.entity_id
_entity_poly.type
_entity_poly.pdbx_seq_one_letter_code
_entity_poly.pdbx_strand_id
1 'polypeptide(L)'
;RWELGGLAGQPERGYFQMEWVDQMTTRPGSFLIEDFRIEELQEDIKWARSRWALNKNVPTGKRLTFVMKGEKETEGVTVELHYDLYDHIPVIRKSMEVTNNTPQSIDIDAFQLEYLAFAEPESPGGGDPSKFRLPNIHVESDYACGGEFTERETDITEKWVADPEYTSQRNYPLLTPCILDVSPKLGPDYTLAAGQKFKSFSVYEMPFDSDDRERKGLFKRRLHYTVAPWATENPIFMHLTSSDPDVIRTAIDQCATVGYEMVIISFGSGLNAEDI
;
A
#
# COMPACT_ATOMS: atom_id res chain seq x y z
N ARG A 1 11.19 -15.87 6.43
CA ARG A 1 10.70 -14.49 6.41
C ARG A 1 11.90 -13.57 6.37
N TRP A 2 11.96 -12.69 5.38
CA TRP A 2 13.00 -11.69 5.24
C TRP A 2 12.43 -10.31 5.56
N GLU A 3 13.25 -9.44 6.11
CA GLU A 3 12.86 -8.10 6.49
C GLU A 3 13.75 -7.07 5.76
N LEU A 4 13.19 -5.95 5.40
CA LEU A 4 13.92 -4.85 4.78
C LEU A 4 14.42 -3.93 5.91
N GLY A 5 15.74 -3.92 6.14
CA GLY A 5 16.36 -3.02 7.11
C GLY A 5 15.91 -3.21 8.56
N GLY A 6 15.41 -4.39 8.92
CA GLY A 6 14.92 -4.67 10.26
C GLY A 6 15.98 -4.44 11.35
N LEU A 7 15.59 -3.77 12.44
CA LEU A 7 16.46 -3.49 13.59
C LEU A 7 16.06 -4.33 14.79
N ALA A 8 17.05 -4.74 15.57
CA ALA A 8 16.89 -5.35 16.88
C ALA A 8 17.25 -4.37 17.99
N GLY A 9 16.81 -4.66 19.21
CA GLY A 9 17.17 -3.88 20.39
C GLY A 9 16.26 -2.72 20.73
N GLN A 10 15.26 -2.42 19.91
CA GLN A 10 14.24 -1.42 20.28
C GLN A 10 13.27 -2.01 21.31
N PRO A 11 13.23 -1.50 22.54
CA PRO A 11 12.40 -2.09 23.61
C PRO A 11 10.91 -1.77 23.48
N GLU A 12 10.56 -0.66 22.81
CA GLU A 12 9.19 -0.22 22.56
C GLU A 12 9.00 0.15 21.10
N ARG A 13 7.83 -0.21 20.51
CA ARG A 13 7.50 0.13 19.12
C ARG A 13 6.71 1.42 18.98
N GLY A 14 5.97 1.79 20.01
CA GLY A 14 5.09 2.96 19.97
C GLY A 14 5.82 4.30 19.98
N TYR A 15 7.08 4.33 20.34
CA TYR A 15 7.95 5.52 20.31
C TYR A 15 9.42 5.14 20.21
N PHE A 16 10.24 6.14 19.93
CA PHE A 16 11.66 5.98 19.68
C PHE A 16 12.46 6.97 20.50
N GLN A 17 13.39 6.46 21.32
CA GLN A 17 14.30 7.28 22.11
C GLN A 17 15.68 7.32 21.44
N MET A 18 16.27 8.50 21.39
CA MET A 18 17.56 8.69 20.72
C MET A 18 18.69 7.87 21.38
N GLU A 19 18.57 7.64 22.69
CA GLU A 19 19.53 6.84 23.45
C GLU A 19 19.58 5.36 23.04
N TRP A 20 18.56 4.90 22.30
CA TRP A 20 18.52 3.52 21.81
C TRP A 20 19.24 3.34 20.48
N VAL A 21 19.51 4.41 19.73
CA VAL A 21 20.11 4.35 18.39
C VAL A 21 21.41 3.54 18.39
N ASP A 22 22.31 3.85 19.33
CA ASP A 22 23.62 3.20 19.44
C ASP A 22 23.55 1.74 19.92
N GLN A 23 22.38 1.33 20.41
CA GLN A 23 22.13 -0.03 20.91
C GLN A 23 21.45 -0.93 19.88
N MET A 24 20.93 -0.33 18.82
CA MET A 24 20.23 -1.08 17.77
C MET A 24 21.21 -1.78 16.87
N THR A 25 20.89 -2.99 16.50
CA THR A 25 21.64 -3.79 15.55
C THR A 25 20.72 -4.30 14.44
N THR A 26 21.26 -4.52 13.27
CA THR A 26 20.52 -5.12 12.16
C THR A 26 20.11 -6.55 12.53
N ARG A 27 18.87 -6.91 12.26
CA ARG A 27 18.42 -8.30 12.42
C ARG A 27 19.16 -9.21 11.44
N PRO A 28 19.64 -10.38 11.88
CA PRO A 28 20.27 -11.34 10.98
C PRO A 28 19.34 -11.74 9.84
N GLY A 29 19.85 -11.69 8.59
CA GLY A 29 19.09 -12.04 7.39
C GLY A 29 18.20 -10.92 6.83
N SER A 30 18.19 -9.72 7.45
CA SER A 30 17.54 -8.54 6.86
C SER A 30 18.29 -8.07 5.62
N PHE A 31 17.56 -7.52 4.66
CA PHE A 31 18.16 -6.75 3.58
C PHE A 31 18.80 -5.48 4.11
N LEU A 32 20.00 -5.17 3.67
CA LEU A 32 20.77 -4.01 4.10
C LEU A 32 20.67 -2.87 3.09
N ILE A 33 20.53 -1.64 3.58
CA ILE A 33 20.59 -0.45 2.73
C ILE A 33 22.01 -0.33 2.20
N GLU A 34 22.14 -0.35 0.86
CA GLU A 34 23.41 -0.12 0.17
C GLU A 34 23.52 1.32 -0.32
N ASP A 35 22.43 1.87 -0.84
CA ASP A 35 22.39 3.19 -1.45
C ASP A 35 21.01 3.81 -1.32
N PHE A 36 20.92 5.12 -1.56
CA PHE A 36 19.65 5.81 -1.72
C PHE A 36 19.75 6.88 -2.80
N ARG A 37 18.62 7.21 -3.42
CA ARG A 37 18.53 8.30 -4.39
C ARG A 37 17.25 9.10 -4.19
N ILE A 38 17.33 10.39 -4.52
CA ILE A 38 16.18 11.30 -4.51
C ILE A 38 16.00 11.82 -5.92
N GLU A 39 14.81 11.64 -6.46
CA GLU A 39 14.47 11.96 -7.83
C GLU A 39 13.18 12.76 -7.90
N GLU A 40 12.91 13.39 -9.04
CA GLU A 40 11.60 13.99 -9.29
C GLU A 40 10.56 12.87 -9.43
N LEU A 41 9.36 13.10 -8.88
CA LEU A 41 8.25 12.17 -9.00
C LEU A 41 7.92 11.94 -10.49
N GLN A 42 7.77 10.67 -10.86
CA GLN A 42 7.36 10.27 -12.20
C GLN A 42 5.95 9.68 -12.17
N GLU A 43 5.18 9.94 -13.20
CA GLU A 43 3.90 9.24 -13.37
C GLU A 43 4.14 7.77 -13.72
N ASP A 44 3.58 6.86 -12.94
CA ASP A 44 3.66 5.43 -13.23
C ASP A 44 2.68 5.00 -14.33
N ILE A 45 1.57 5.70 -14.46
CA ILE A 45 0.51 5.40 -15.42
C ILE A 45 0.41 6.54 -16.43
N LYS A 46 0.65 6.22 -17.70
CA LYS A 46 0.41 7.16 -18.81
C LYS A 46 -1.06 7.10 -19.20
N TRP A 47 -1.75 8.23 -19.16
CA TRP A 47 -3.16 8.34 -19.48
C TRP A 47 -3.46 9.57 -20.36
N ALA A 48 -4.56 9.51 -21.11
CA ALA A 48 -4.99 10.63 -21.93
C ALA A 48 -5.75 11.66 -21.07
N ARG A 49 -5.21 12.87 -20.98
CA ARG A 49 -5.83 13.97 -20.22
C ARG A 49 -7.04 14.52 -20.97
N SER A 50 -8.18 13.89 -20.72
CA SER A 50 -9.44 14.22 -21.36
C SER A 50 -10.07 15.49 -20.77
N ARG A 51 -11.05 16.04 -21.49
CA ARG A 51 -11.74 17.28 -21.07
C ARG A 51 -12.49 17.15 -19.74
N TRP A 52 -12.94 15.94 -19.39
CA TRP A 52 -13.67 15.66 -18.15
C TRP A 52 -12.77 15.36 -16.95
N ALA A 53 -11.49 15.14 -17.15
CA ALA A 53 -10.58 14.95 -16.05
C ALA A 53 -10.54 16.21 -15.17
N LEU A 54 -10.81 16.04 -13.88
CA LEU A 54 -10.90 17.14 -12.92
C LEU A 54 -9.55 17.81 -12.69
N ASN A 55 -8.48 17.02 -12.72
CA ASN A 55 -7.12 17.54 -12.69
C ASN A 55 -6.37 17.08 -13.92
N LYS A 56 -5.80 18.03 -14.65
CA LYS A 56 -5.01 17.77 -15.89
C LYS A 56 -3.51 17.90 -15.67
N ASN A 57 -3.12 18.31 -14.49
CA ASN A 57 -1.72 18.48 -14.16
C ASN A 57 -1.09 17.14 -13.83
N VAL A 58 0.17 16.98 -14.23
CA VAL A 58 1.01 15.90 -13.73
C VAL A 58 1.30 16.20 -12.26
N PRO A 59 1.09 15.25 -11.34
CA PRO A 59 1.47 15.46 -9.96
C PRO A 59 2.99 15.66 -9.86
N THR A 60 3.39 16.66 -9.08
CA THR A 60 4.78 16.95 -8.78
C THR A 60 5.13 16.48 -7.39
N GLY A 61 6.42 16.29 -7.14
CA GLY A 61 6.90 15.80 -5.84
C GLY A 61 8.28 15.15 -5.95
N LYS A 62 8.65 14.45 -4.94
CA LYS A 62 9.93 13.74 -4.86
C LYS A 62 9.74 12.26 -4.57
N ARG A 63 10.57 11.44 -5.20
CA ARG A 63 10.73 10.03 -4.89
C ARG A 63 12.04 9.81 -4.14
N LEU A 64 11.97 9.24 -2.95
CA LEU A 64 13.10 8.65 -2.25
C LEU A 64 13.09 7.14 -2.52
N THR A 65 14.19 6.62 -3.04
CA THR A 65 14.39 5.19 -3.22
C THR A 65 15.54 4.72 -2.36
N PHE A 66 15.28 3.72 -1.52
CA PHE A 66 16.34 2.96 -0.87
C PHE A 66 16.65 1.72 -1.70
N VAL A 67 17.92 1.51 -2.01
CA VAL A 67 18.42 0.28 -2.66
C VAL A 67 18.94 -0.63 -1.57
N MET A 68 18.34 -1.81 -1.48
CA MET A 68 18.63 -2.78 -0.43
C MET A 68 19.13 -4.08 -1.04
N LYS A 69 20.18 -4.66 -0.47
CA LYS A 69 20.76 -5.94 -0.90
C LYS A 69 20.51 -7.03 0.12
N GLY A 70 20.23 -8.20 -0.40
CA GLY A 70 20.20 -9.43 0.36
C GLY A 70 21.61 -9.96 0.62
N GLU A 71 21.76 -10.62 1.77
CA GLU A 71 22.98 -11.31 2.17
C GLU A 71 22.71 -12.80 2.41
N LYS A 72 23.76 -13.63 2.32
CA LYS A 72 23.69 -15.08 2.57
C LYS A 72 22.63 -15.77 1.71
N GLU A 73 21.53 -16.18 2.30
CA GLU A 73 20.45 -16.91 1.61
C GLU A 73 19.73 -16.05 0.57
N THR A 74 19.80 -14.73 0.69
CA THR A 74 19.19 -13.76 -0.22
C THR A 74 20.21 -13.06 -1.11
N GLU A 75 21.48 -13.53 -1.11
CA GLU A 75 22.54 -12.97 -1.96
C GLU A 75 22.12 -12.99 -3.44
N GLY A 76 22.32 -11.87 -4.13
CA GLY A 76 21.87 -11.69 -5.51
C GLY A 76 20.42 -11.20 -5.65
N VAL A 77 19.68 -11.01 -4.57
CA VAL A 77 18.38 -10.34 -4.61
C VAL A 77 18.54 -8.88 -4.22
N THR A 78 17.98 -7.99 -5.02
CA THR A 78 17.96 -6.55 -4.73
C THR A 78 16.51 -6.10 -4.53
N VAL A 79 16.27 -5.26 -3.54
CA VAL A 79 14.96 -4.64 -3.31
C VAL A 79 15.11 -3.13 -3.37
N GLU A 80 14.30 -2.49 -4.20
CA GLU A 80 14.13 -1.04 -4.21
C GLU A 80 12.84 -0.69 -3.48
N LEU A 81 12.96 0.09 -2.41
CA LEU A 81 11.84 0.58 -1.63
C LEU A 81 11.63 2.05 -1.95
N HIS A 82 10.48 2.38 -2.50
CA HIS A 82 10.15 3.72 -2.96
C HIS A 82 9.19 4.42 -1.99
N TYR A 83 9.50 5.68 -1.68
CA TYR A 83 8.63 6.61 -0.97
C TYR A 83 8.42 7.84 -1.83
N ASP A 84 7.18 8.08 -2.26
CA ASP A 84 6.80 9.26 -3.03
C ASP A 84 6.11 10.26 -2.13
N LEU A 85 6.61 11.48 -2.14
CA LEU A 85 6.01 12.64 -1.49
C LEU A 85 5.44 13.56 -2.56
N TYR A 86 4.16 13.86 -2.48
CA TYR A 86 3.45 14.71 -3.41
C TYR A 86 3.46 16.17 -2.95
N ASP A 87 3.68 17.11 -3.87
CA ASP A 87 3.60 18.53 -3.54
C ASP A 87 2.17 18.93 -3.16
N HIS A 88 2.09 19.80 -2.15
CA HIS A 88 0.85 20.42 -1.69
C HIS A 88 -0.20 19.48 -1.06
N ILE A 89 0.10 18.23 -0.85
CA ILE A 89 -0.76 17.28 -0.14
C ILE A 89 0.10 16.38 0.77
N PRO A 90 -0.29 16.16 2.02
CA PRO A 90 0.48 15.33 2.96
C PRO A 90 0.25 13.84 2.70
N VAL A 91 0.63 13.37 1.52
CA VAL A 91 0.51 11.95 1.13
C VAL A 91 1.89 11.37 0.93
N ILE A 92 2.11 10.22 1.51
CA ILE A 92 3.24 9.35 1.23
C ILE A 92 2.68 8.15 0.46
N ARG A 93 3.26 7.85 -0.70
CA ARG A 93 3.04 6.58 -1.40
C ARG A 93 4.26 5.69 -1.20
N LYS A 94 4.04 4.45 -0.81
CA LYS A 94 5.08 3.45 -0.65
C LYS A 94 4.86 2.31 -1.62
N SER A 95 5.93 1.85 -2.27
CA SER A 95 5.92 0.68 -3.15
C SER A 95 7.28 0.00 -3.13
N MET A 96 7.35 -1.22 -3.66
CA MET A 96 8.56 -2.03 -3.64
C MET A 96 8.77 -2.70 -5.01
N GLU A 97 10.03 -2.79 -5.43
CA GLU A 97 10.45 -3.58 -6.57
C GLU A 97 11.52 -4.60 -6.15
N VAL A 98 11.30 -5.86 -6.43
CA VAL A 98 12.25 -6.96 -6.17
C VAL A 98 12.90 -7.38 -7.48
N THR A 99 14.22 -7.39 -7.54
CA THR A 99 14.99 -7.85 -8.69
C THR A 99 15.75 -9.12 -8.33
N ASN A 100 15.53 -10.17 -9.11
CA ASN A 100 16.26 -11.42 -8.97
C ASN A 100 17.53 -11.41 -9.86
N ASN A 101 18.69 -11.10 -9.28
CA ASN A 101 19.98 -11.17 -9.97
C ASN A 101 20.69 -12.52 -9.77
N THR A 102 20.01 -13.51 -9.18
CA THR A 102 20.56 -14.86 -9.04
C THR A 102 20.43 -15.63 -10.35
N PRO A 103 21.20 -16.69 -10.56
CA PRO A 103 21.07 -17.54 -11.76
C PRO A 103 19.85 -18.49 -11.71
N GLN A 104 19.09 -18.49 -10.61
CA GLN A 104 17.95 -19.38 -10.40
C GLN A 104 16.68 -18.58 -10.20
N SER A 105 15.52 -19.21 -10.37
CA SER A 105 14.26 -18.61 -9.98
C SER A 105 14.12 -18.54 -8.45
N ILE A 106 13.44 -17.53 -7.97
CA ILE A 106 13.04 -17.38 -6.56
C ILE A 106 11.52 -17.27 -6.48
N ASP A 107 10.94 -17.74 -5.39
CA ASP A 107 9.51 -17.65 -5.17
C ASP A 107 9.19 -16.51 -4.19
N ILE A 108 8.15 -15.75 -4.51
CA ILE A 108 7.57 -14.72 -3.66
C ILE A 108 6.18 -15.21 -3.26
N ASP A 109 6.12 -15.93 -2.15
CA ASP A 109 4.87 -16.53 -1.67
C ASP A 109 3.94 -15.49 -1.06
N ALA A 110 4.51 -14.54 -0.32
CA ALA A 110 3.77 -13.45 0.32
C ALA A 110 4.71 -12.27 0.58
N PHE A 111 4.14 -11.08 0.73
CA PHE A 111 4.86 -9.91 1.21
C PHE A 111 3.97 -9.02 2.08
N GLN A 112 4.61 -8.19 2.88
CA GLN A 112 3.99 -7.18 3.71
C GLN A 112 4.63 -5.85 3.33
N LEU A 113 3.85 -4.97 2.68
CA LEU A 113 4.37 -3.72 2.15
C LEU A 113 4.54 -2.69 3.26
N GLU A 114 3.61 -2.68 4.22
CA GLU A 114 3.71 -1.83 5.40
C GLU A 114 3.52 -2.65 6.68
N TYR A 115 4.34 -2.35 7.66
CA TYR A 115 4.18 -2.82 9.02
C TYR A 115 4.67 -1.71 9.95
N LEU A 116 3.77 -0.78 10.26
CA LEU A 116 4.12 0.47 10.90
C LEU A 116 3.42 0.60 12.26
N ALA A 117 4.21 0.77 13.31
CA ALA A 117 3.72 1.01 14.66
C ALA A 117 3.41 2.49 14.87
N PHE A 118 2.27 2.77 15.46
CA PHE A 118 1.83 4.10 15.88
C PHE A 118 1.75 4.17 17.40
N ALA A 119 1.98 5.35 17.96
CA ALA A 119 1.57 5.62 19.33
C ALA A 119 0.06 5.46 19.43
N GLU A 120 -0.42 4.82 20.49
CA GLU A 120 -1.85 4.65 20.68
C GLU A 120 -2.56 6.01 20.75
N PRO A 121 -3.66 6.18 20.02
CA PRO A 121 -4.56 7.28 20.30
C PRO A 121 -5.22 7.07 21.67
N GLU A 122 -5.94 8.09 22.17
CA GLU A 122 -6.65 7.94 23.42
C GLU A 122 -7.58 6.72 23.40
N SER A 123 -7.25 5.71 24.19
CA SER A 123 -7.98 4.45 24.26
C SER A 123 -8.46 4.16 25.69
N PRO A 124 -9.53 3.38 25.85
CA PRO A 124 -9.97 2.92 27.18
C PRO A 124 -8.96 1.95 27.78
N GLY A 125 -8.84 1.92 29.13
CA GLY A 125 -7.96 0.98 29.84
C GLY A 125 -8.35 -0.50 29.65
N GLY A 126 -9.54 -0.77 29.14
CA GLY A 126 -10.07 -2.10 28.79
C GLY A 126 -11.30 -1.97 27.92
N GLY A 127 -11.86 -3.09 27.50
CA GLY A 127 -13.07 -3.13 26.70
C GLY A 127 -12.91 -3.82 25.34
N ASP A 128 -13.91 -3.68 24.49
CA ASP A 128 -13.96 -4.28 23.17
C ASP A 128 -13.04 -3.54 22.19
N PRO A 129 -12.00 -4.20 21.63
CA PRO A 129 -11.06 -3.56 20.71
C PRO A 129 -11.69 -2.95 19.47
N SER A 130 -12.84 -3.46 19.02
CA SER A 130 -13.57 -2.93 17.85
C SER A 130 -14.08 -1.48 18.07
N LYS A 131 -14.09 -1.01 19.32
CA LYS A 131 -14.52 0.33 19.71
C LYS A 131 -13.35 1.28 19.98
N PHE A 132 -12.13 0.80 19.84
CA PHE A 132 -10.97 1.62 20.06
C PHE A 132 -10.80 2.61 18.91
N ARG A 133 -10.28 3.78 19.26
CA ARG A 133 -9.98 4.81 18.27
C ARG A 133 -8.72 4.42 17.50
N LEU A 134 -8.81 4.42 16.20
CA LEU A 134 -7.64 4.22 15.32
C LEU A 134 -6.81 5.52 15.20
N PRO A 135 -5.53 5.43 14.86
CA PRO A 135 -4.72 6.59 14.50
C PRO A 135 -5.38 7.46 13.43
N ASN A 136 -5.19 8.78 13.53
CA ASN A 136 -5.86 9.75 12.65
C ASN A 136 -5.13 9.86 11.30
N ILE A 137 -5.12 8.78 10.56
CA ILE A 137 -4.50 8.63 9.25
C ILE A 137 -5.48 7.94 8.30
N HIS A 138 -5.48 8.34 7.05
CA HIS A 138 -6.15 7.61 5.97
C HIS A 138 -5.12 6.75 5.25
N VAL A 139 -5.47 5.50 5.03
CA VAL A 139 -4.65 4.53 4.31
C VAL A 139 -5.50 3.91 3.20
N GLU A 140 -4.94 3.81 2.02
CA GLU A 140 -5.51 3.11 0.87
C GLU A 140 -4.41 2.36 0.15
N SER A 141 -4.75 1.26 -0.52
CA SER A 141 -3.88 0.61 -1.50
C SER A 141 -4.46 0.68 -2.91
N ASP A 142 -3.61 0.55 -3.93
CA ASP A 142 -4.06 0.36 -5.31
C ASP A 142 -4.31 -1.13 -5.65
N TYR A 143 -4.27 -1.99 -4.65
CA TYR A 143 -4.74 -3.36 -4.66
C TYR A 143 -5.98 -3.49 -3.78
N ALA A 144 -7.12 -3.19 -4.36
CA ALA A 144 -8.41 -3.38 -3.72
C ALA A 144 -9.23 -4.35 -4.58
N CYS A 145 -9.35 -5.56 -4.11
CA CYS A 145 -10.20 -6.57 -4.72
C CYS A 145 -11.38 -6.82 -3.78
N GLY A 146 -12.53 -6.26 -4.12
CA GLY A 146 -13.74 -6.46 -3.35
C GLY A 146 -14.89 -6.84 -4.26
N GLY A 147 -15.50 -7.99 -4.05
CA GLY A 147 -16.63 -8.46 -4.84
C GLY A 147 -17.98 -8.19 -4.22
N GLU A 148 -18.02 -7.83 -2.95
CA GLU A 148 -19.25 -7.86 -2.19
C GLU A 148 -19.46 -6.58 -1.35
N PHE A 149 -20.65 -6.44 -0.78
CA PHE A 149 -21.10 -5.25 -0.08
C PHE A 149 -20.80 -5.26 1.41
N THR A 150 -20.18 -6.32 1.92
CA THR A 150 -19.87 -6.46 3.34
C THR A 150 -18.37 -6.51 3.56
N GLU A 151 -17.92 -6.03 4.71
CA GLU A 151 -16.53 -6.04 5.12
C GLU A 151 -15.87 -7.43 5.10
N ARG A 152 -16.68 -8.49 5.22
CA ARG A 152 -16.18 -9.89 5.17
C ARG A 152 -15.86 -10.36 3.75
N GLU A 153 -16.45 -9.75 2.77
CA GLU A 153 -16.44 -10.15 1.38
C GLU A 153 -15.56 -9.24 0.53
N THR A 154 -15.08 -8.16 1.14
CA THR A 154 -14.11 -7.26 0.54
C THR A 154 -12.72 -7.70 0.97
N ASP A 155 -11.81 -7.88 0.04
CA ASP A 155 -10.42 -8.10 0.39
C ASP A 155 -9.83 -6.81 0.96
N ILE A 156 -9.49 -6.86 2.24
CA ILE A 156 -8.94 -5.74 2.97
C ILE A 156 -7.44 -5.94 3.07
N THR A 157 -6.70 -5.19 2.28
CA THR A 157 -5.24 -5.17 2.36
C THR A 157 -4.74 -4.41 3.58
N GLU A 158 -5.46 -3.38 4.01
CA GLU A 158 -5.11 -2.55 5.15
C GLU A 158 -5.77 -3.07 6.43
N LYS A 159 -4.94 -3.42 7.40
CA LYS A 159 -5.39 -3.96 8.69
C LYS A 159 -4.78 -3.18 9.83
N TRP A 160 -5.58 -2.91 10.84
CA TRP A 160 -5.11 -2.41 12.12
C TRP A 160 -5.09 -3.53 13.14
N VAL A 161 -3.91 -3.87 13.64
CA VAL A 161 -3.71 -4.98 14.57
C VAL A 161 -3.11 -4.51 15.90
N ALA A 162 -3.35 -5.27 16.95
CA ALA A 162 -2.78 -4.98 18.26
C ALA A 162 -1.26 -5.20 18.26
N ASP A 163 -0.55 -4.38 19.02
CA ASP A 163 0.87 -4.56 19.28
C ASP A 163 1.10 -5.03 20.73
N PRO A 164 1.27 -6.33 20.96
CA PRO A 164 1.51 -6.87 22.29
C PRO A 164 2.90 -6.50 22.84
N GLU A 165 3.81 -6.04 22.00
CA GLU A 165 5.14 -5.57 22.41
C GLU A 165 5.16 -4.09 22.83
N TYR A 166 4.06 -3.36 22.59
CA TYR A 166 3.89 -2.01 23.09
C TYR A 166 3.35 -2.03 24.53
N THR A 167 4.24 -2.24 25.49
CA THR A 167 3.88 -2.52 26.88
C THR A 167 3.45 -1.28 27.66
N SER A 168 3.74 -0.08 27.17
CA SER A 168 3.35 1.20 27.79
C SER A 168 1.99 1.74 27.31
N GLN A 169 1.25 0.99 26.46
CA GLN A 169 -0.08 1.40 26.04
C GLN A 169 -1.06 1.45 27.21
N ARG A 170 -2.04 2.35 27.11
CA ARG A 170 -3.05 2.55 28.17
C ARG A 170 -3.98 1.35 28.36
N ASN A 171 -4.19 0.58 27.30
CA ASN A 171 -5.02 -0.62 27.35
C ASN A 171 -4.28 -1.77 28.08
N TYR A 172 -4.74 -2.14 29.29
CA TYR A 172 -4.09 -3.17 30.09
C TYR A 172 -3.98 -4.54 29.42
N PRO A 173 -4.98 -5.01 28.64
CA PRO A 173 -4.85 -6.24 27.86
C PRO A 173 -3.91 -6.17 26.66
N LEU A 174 -3.32 -5.02 26.36
CA LEU A 174 -2.44 -4.77 25.20
C LEU A 174 -3.12 -5.05 23.84
N LEU A 175 -4.38 -4.66 23.72
CA LEU A 175 -5.22 -4.93 22.53
C LEU A 175 -5.50 -3.69 21.68
N THR A 176 -4.86 -2.56 21.96
CA THR A 176 -5.03 -1.36 21.13
C THR A 176 -4.52 -1.62 19.72
N PRO A 177 -5.35 -1.43 18.68
CA PRO A 177 -4.96 -1.68 17.29
C PRO A 177 -4.09 -0.54 16.77
N CYS A 178 -2.82 -0.55 17.09
CA CYS A 178 -1.87 0.52 16.79
C CYS A 178 -0.76 0.12 15.80
N ILE A 179 -0.82 -1.08 15.22
CA ILE A 179 0.02 -1.46 14.09
C ILE A 179 -0.83 -1.41 12.81
N LEU A 180 -0.35 -0.65 11.84
CA LEU A 180 -0.81 -0.74 10.47
C LEU A 180 -0.09 -1.91 9.79
N ASP A 181 -0.84 -2.88 9.31
CA ASP A 181 -0.37 -4.00 8.48
C ASP A 181 -1.01 -3.87 7.10
N VAL A 182 -0.18 -3.70 6.06
CA VAL A 182 -0.65 -3.68 4.67
C VAL A 182 -0.02 -4.84 3.92
N SER A 183 -0.83 -5.83 3.67
CA SER A 183 -0.44 -7.07 3.00
C SER A 183 -1.61 -7.65 2.21
N PRO A 184 -1.37 -8.28 1.06
CA PRO A 184 -2.44 -9.00 0.36
C PRO A 184 -2.92 -10.15 1.24
N LYS A 185 -4.18 -10.50 1.10
CA LYS A 185 -4.78 -11.62 1.84
C LYS A 185 -4.21 -12.95 1.39
N LEU A 186 -3.99 -13.09 0.09
CA LEU A 186 -3.40 -14.23 -0.57
C LEU A 186 -2.26 -13.79 -1.48
N GLY A 187 -1.31 -14.68 -1.70
CA GLY A 187 -0.28 -14.54 -2.68
C GLY A 187 0.77 -13.45 -2.45
N PRO A 188 1.52 -13.13 -3.50
CA PRO A 188 1.26 -13.38 -4.92
C PRO A 188 1.57 -14.79 -5.43
N ASP A 189 2.20 -15.66 -4.65
CA ASP A 189 2.65 -17.00 -5.07
C ASP A 189 3.36 -16.98 -6.44
N TYR A 190 4.26 -16.02 -6.61
CA TYR A 190 4.86 -15.67 -7.89
C TYR A 190 6.30 -16.17 -7.99
N THR A 191 6.57 -16.99 -9.02
CA THR A 191 7.93 -17.42 -9.33
C THR A 191 8.65 -16.38 -10.19
N LEU A 192 9.64 -15.72 -9.62
CA LEU A 192 10.44 -14.68 -10.25
C LEU A 192 11.69 -15.31 -10.89
N ALA A 193 11.73 -15.42 -12.21
CA ALA A 193 12.85 -15.98 -12.93
C ALA A 193 14.11 -15.11 -12.82
N ALA A 194 15.28 -15.71 -13.15
CA ALA A 194 16.55 -15.01 -13.17
C ALA A 194 16.49 -13.75 -14.05
N GLY A 195 16.95 -12.62 -13.54
CA GLY A 195 16.96 -11.32 -14.22
C GLY A 195 15.61 -10.61 -14.29
N GLN A 196 14.55 -11.20 -13.78
CA GLN A 196 13.23 -10.58 -13.76
C GLN A 196 13.03 -9.69 -12.53
N LYS A 197 11.98 -8.87 -12.62
CA LYS A 197 11.53 -7.93 -11.59
C LYS A 197 10.08 -8.20 -11.21
N PHE A 198 9.81 -8.12 -9.93
CA PHE A 198 8.47 -8.09 -9.36
C PHE A 198 8.20 -6.70 -8.79
N LYS A 199 7.06 -6.12 -9.11
CA LYS A 199 6.61 -4.83 -8.57
C LYS A 199 5.39 -5.05 -7.69
N SER A 200 5.44 -4.55 -6.45
CA SER A 200 4.28 -4.57 -5.56
C SER A 200 3.20 -3.58 -6.00
N PHE A 201 2.02 -3.70 -5.43
CA PHE A 201 1.07 -2.60 -5.39
C PHE A 201 1.64 -1.44 -4.56
N SER A 202 0.95 -0.30 -4.54
CA SER A 202 1.32 0.85 -3.72
C SER A 202 0.36 1.02 -2.55
N VAL A 203 0.86 1.50 -1.43
CA VAL A 203 0.06 2.00 -0.31
C VAL A 203 0.19 3.51 -0.23
N TYR A 204 -0.93 4.18 0.03
CA TYR A 204 -1.02 5.63 0.18
C TYR A 204 -1.41 5.95 1.62
N GLU A 205 -0.61 6.76 2.27
CA GLU A 205 -0.78 7.15 3.66
C GLU A 205 -0.93 8.66 3.74
N MET A 206 -2.00 9.11 4.37
CA MET A 206 -2.31 10.54 4.50
C MET A 206 -2.74 10.87 5.92
N PRO A 207 -1.86 11.48 6.74
CA PRO A 207 -2.24 11.92 8.06
C PRO A 207 -3.28 13.04 7.97
N PHE A 208 -4.29 12.96 8.83
CA PHE A 208 -5.27 14.02 8.97
C PHE A 208 -4.84 15.02 10.04
N ASP A 209 -5.11 16.29 9.78
CA ASP A 209 -4.89 17.39 10.71
C ASP A 209 -6.12 17.74 11.56
N SER A 210 -7.22 17.01 11.39
CA SER A 210 -8.49 17.26 12.02
C SER A 210 -9.32 15.98 12.15
N ASP A 211 -10.22 15.97 13.14
CA ASP A 211 -11.26 14.94 13.28
C ASP A 211 -12.57 15.31 12.57
N ASP A 212 -12.63 16.51 11.98
CA ASP A 212 -13.83 16.98 11.28
C ASP A 212 -14.11 16.15 10.03
N ARG A 213 -15.36 15.67 9.93
CA ARG A 213 -15.79 14.75 8.87
C ARG A 213 -15.70 15.38 7.47
N GLU A 214 -16.11 16.64 7.33
CA GLU A 214 -16.10 17.31 6.04
C GLU A 214 -14.65 17.55 5.59
N ARG A 215 -13.81 18.00 6.53
CA ARG A 215 -12.40 18.23 6.28
C ARG A 215 -11.69 16.95 5.82
N LYS A 216 -11.92 15.83 6.51
CA LYS A 216 -11.41 14.52 6.07
C LYS A 216 -11.92 14.13 4.68
N GLY A 217 -13.20 14.35 4.39
CA GLY A 217 -13.78 14.09 3.08
C GLY A 217 -13.12 14.92 1.95
N LEU A 218 -12.86 16.21 2.20
CA LEU A 218 -12.18 17.08 1.25
C LEU A 218 -10.72 16.64 1.03
N PHE A 219 -10.02 16.19 2.07
CA PHE A 219 -8.66 15.66 1.94
C PHE A 219 -8.62 14.39 1.09
N LYS A 220 -9.55 13.44 1.30
CA LYS A 220 -9.66 12.23 0.48
C LYS A 220 -9.93 12.55 -0.99
N ARG A 221 -10.84 13.47 -1.28
CA ARG A 221 -11.08 13.95 -2.64
C ARG A 221 -9.82 14.53 -3.27
N ARG A 222 -9.07 15.31 -2.52
CA ARG A 222 -7.81 15.88 -2.97
C ARG A 222 -6.76 14.81 -3.24
N LEU A 223 -6.70 13.76 -2.41
CA LEU A 223 -5.87 12.59 -2.65
C LEU A 223 -6.19 11.99 -4.02
N HIS A 224 -7.45 11.62 -4.27
CA HIS A 224 -7.86 11.00 -5.53
C HIS A 224 -7.61 11.93 -6.74
N TYR A 225 -7.86 13.22 -6.62
CA TYR A 225 -7.55 14.18 -7.69
C TYR A 225 -6.05 14.31 -7.99
N THR A 226 -5.22 14.00 -7.02
CA THR A 226 -3.77 14.05 -7.18
C THR A 226 -3.21 12.76 -7.77
N VAL A 227 -3.57 11.61 -7.20
CA VAL A 227 -2.98 10.30 -7.55
C VAL A 227 -3.73 9.56 -8.64
N ALA A 228 -5.02 9.79 -8.80
CA ALA A 228 -5.89 9.14 -9.79
C ALA A 228 -6.78 10.15 -10.54
N PRO A 229 -6.19 11.19 -11.17
CA PRO A 229 -6.97 12.27 -11.78
C PRO A 229 -7.80 11.85 -13.00
N TRP A 230 -7.62 10.63 -13.51
CA TRP A 230 -8.45 10.02 -14.55
C TRP A 230 -9.78 9.49 -14.00
N ALA A 231 -9.89 9.25 -12.69
CA ALA A 231 -11.12 8.82 -12.05
C ALA A 231 -12.08 10.02 -11.90
N THR A 232 -13.37 9.76 -12.04
CA THR A 232 -14.45 10.72 -11.80
C THR A 232 -15.30 10.27 -10.62
N GLU A 233 -15.87 11.21 -9.88
CA GLU A 233 -16.68 10.90 -8.69
C GLU A 233 -17.99 10.17 -9.02
N ASN A 234 -18.52 10.37 -10.20
CA ASN A 234 -19.79 9.76 -10.64
C ASN A 234 -19.64 9.25 -12.09
N PRO A 235 -18.88 8.18 -12.30
CA PRO A 235 -18.62 7.69 -13.65
C PRO A 235 -19.88 7.11 -14.30
N ILE A 236 -20.05 7.37 -15.59
CA ILE A 236 -20.95 6.57 -16.41
C ILE A 236 -20.19 5.29 -16.78
N PHE A 237 -20.75 4.14 -16.42
CA PHE A 237 -20.04 2.89 -16.55
C PHE A 237 -20.87 1.76 -17.17
N MET A 238 -20.17 0.77 -17.68
CA MET A 238 -20.72 -0.48 -18.15
C MET A 238 -20.43 -1.60 -17.16
N HIS A 239 -21.46 -2.35 -16.78
CA HIS A 239 -21.27 -3.63 -16.09
C HIS A 239 -21.01 -4.72 -17.12
N LEU A 240 -19.94 -5.48 -16.92
CA LEU A 240 -19.55 -6.60 -17.77
C LEU A 240 -19.55 -7.89 -16.94
N THR A 241 -20.29 -8.89 -17.39
CA THR A 241 -20.40 -10.21 -16.74
C THR A 241 -19.55 -11.27 -17.44
N SER A 242 -18.40 -10.89 -17.97
CA SER A 242 -17.47 -11.79 -18.63
C SER A 242 -16.03 -11.51 -18.16
N SER A 243 -15.27 -12.57 -17.99
CA SER A 243 -13.82 -12.54 -17.75
C SER A 243 -13.00 -12.82 -19.02
N ASP A 244 -13.66 -13.06 -20.16
CA ASP A 244 -13.00 -13.27 -21.45
C ASP A 244 -12.25 -12.00 -21.89
N PRO A 245 -10.92 -12.07 -22.13
CA PRO A 245 -10.13 -10.90 -22.50
C PRO A 245 -10.57 -10.18 -23.77
N ASP A 246 -11.11 -10.90 -24.76
CA ASP A 246 -11.54 -10.29 -26.01
C ASP A 246 -12.89 -9.56 -25.86
N VAL A 247 -13.78 -10.11 -25.03
CA VAL A 247 -15.02 -9.44 -24.63
C VAL A 247 -14.70 -8.18 -23.82
N ILE A 248 -13.74 -8.25 -22.88
CA ILE A 248 -13.29 -7.10 -22.07
C ILE A 248 -12.73 -6.00 -22.97
N ARG A 249 -11.82 -6.32 -23.91
CA ARG A 249 -11.26 -5.34 -24.85
C ARG A 249 -12.34 -4.69 -25.68
N THR A 250 -13.28 -5.47 -26.20
CA THR A 250 -14.42 -4.96 -26.98
C THR A 250 -15.28 -3.99 -26.14
N ALA A 251 -15.55 -4.33 -24.89
CA ALA A 251 -16.31 -3.47 -23.99
C ALA A 251 -15.58 -2.15 -23.70
N ILE A 252 -14.27 -2.20 -23.51
CA ILE A 252 -13.42 -1.01 -23.31
C ILE A 252 -13.49 -0.10 -24.55
N ASP A 253 -13.33 -0.66 -25.75
CA ASP A 253 -13.38 0.10 -26.99
C ASP A 253 -14.76 0.74 -27.23
N GLN A 254 -15.83 0.02 -26.93
CA GLN A 254 -17.20 0.56 -26.99
C GLN A 254 -17.39 1.69 -25.98
N CYS A 255 -16.98 1.51 -24.74
CA CYS A 255 -17.05 2.54 -23.70
C CYS A 255 -16.28 3.79 -24.11
N ALA A 256 -15.05 3.63 -24.60
CA ALA A 256 -14.23 4.74 -25.08
C ALA A 256 -14.89 5.49 -26.25
N THR A 257 -15.54 4.76 -27.16
CA THR A 257 -16.21 5.34 -28.34
C THR A 257 -17.44 6.18 -27.97
N VAL A 258 -18.24 5.73 -27.03
CA VAL A 258 -19.48 6.41 -26.61
C VAL A 258 -19.27 7.39 -25.46
N GLY A 259 -18.07 7.43 -24.86
CA GLY A 259 -17.73 8.36 -23.80
C GLY A 259 -18.09 7.86 -22.40
N TYR A 260 -18.22 6.55 -22.20
CA TYR A 260 -18.27 5.97 -20.87
C TYR A 260 -16.90 6.05 -20.22
N GLU A 261 -16.89 6.17 -18.91
CA GLU A 261 -15.68 6.51 -18.15
C GLU A 261 -15.11 5.30 -17.43
N MET A 262 -15.88 4.23 -17.27
CA MET A 262 -15.47 3.03 -16.54
C MET A 262 -16.14 1.77 -17.08
N VAL A 263 -15.41 0.66 -17.02
CA VAL A 263 -15.95 -0.69 -17.16
C VAL A 263 -15.77 -1.41 -15.83
N ILE A 264 -16.83 -1.98 -15.30
CA ILE A 264 -16.80 -2.81 -14.09
C ILE A 264 -16.96 -4.26 -14.50
N ILE A 265 -15.94 -5.07 -14.23
CA ILE A 265 -16.05 -6.53 -14.32
C ILE A 265 -16.81 -6.98 -13.08
N SER A 266 -18.09 -7.35 -13.27
CA SER A 266 -19.04 -7.55 -12.19
C SER A 266 -19.05 -9.00 -11.69
N PHE A 267 -19.71 -9.23 -10.58
CA PHE A 267 -20.00 -10.58 -10.10
C PHE A 267 -20.76 -11.38 -11.17
N GLY A 268 -20.51 -12.67 -11.24
CA GLY A 268 -21.02 -13.53 -12.34
C GLY A 268 -20.14 -13.52 -13.59
N SER A 269 -19.08 -12.72 -13.64
CA SER A 269 -18.09 -12.76 -14.73
C SER A 269 -17.20 -14.00 -14.68
N GLY A 270 -17.08 -14.63 -13.52
CA GLY A 270 -16.11 -15.70 -13.27
C GLY A 270 -14.67 -15.21 -13.04
N LEU A 271 -14.45 -13.89 -13.00
CA LEU A 271 -13.15 -13.35 -12.61
C LEU A 271 -12.93 -13.60 -11.12
N ASN A 272 -11.85 -14.29 -10.80
CA ASN A 272 -11.31 -14.38 -9.47
C ASN A 272 -9.92 -13.73 -9.48
N ALA A 273 -9.78 -12.57 -8.91
CA ALA A 273 -8.51 -11.83 -8.90
C ALA A 273 -7.45 -12.48 -8.00
N GLU A 274 -7.85 -13.44 -7.18
CA GLU A 274 -6.98 -14.18 -6.27
C GLU A 274 -6.61 -15.58 -6.78
N ASP A 275 -7.14 -15.95 -7.93
CA ASP A 275 -6.89 -17.23 -8.59
C ASP A 275 -6.31 -16.93 -9.99
N ILE A 276 -5.08 -16.43 -10.01
CA ILE A 276 -4.36 -16.05 -11.23
C ILE A 276 -3.31 -17.11 -11.57
#